data_d16cb481de12f9ebbd820a90ff78fd91
#
_entry.id   d16cb481de12f9ebbd820a90ff78fd91
#
_cell.length_a   1.000
_cell.length_b   1.000
_cell.length_c   1.000
_cell.angle_alpha   90.00
_cell.angle_beta   90.00
_cell.angle_gamma   90.00
#
_symmetry.space_group_name_H-M   'P 1'
#
loop_
_entity.id
_entity.type
_entity.pdbx_description
1 polymer ?
#
loop_
_entity_poly.entity_id
_entity_poly.type
_entity_poly.pdbx_seq_one_letter_code
_entity_poly.pdbx_strand_id
1 'polypeptide(L)'
;LLAKRPAHSAFVVTDTPLSSERRPEQARSHNDCARLTGIGFSQFCLDTDMTQRCNSYYTATLNQDTDYPTLQGRHKVDVVIIGGGFTGVATAVELAEKGLKVAIVESHKIGWGATGRNGGQVTGSLSGDEAMRKQMRRTIGDDVDDFIWNLRWRGHQIIRQRVEKYGIACDLKRGHLHAAYKPAHMDGLRKDYDEAVHRGMGDEVSLLDRSQVRDLLQSDLYHGAIKNTRNLHLHPLNLCIGEARAAESLGALIFENSEVLEIIHGDGLHQSPGVRTAHGHIDANQVLLAGDVYHKLEPGKLKGKIFPAMGGIVTTAPLGDLAQQINPEDLAVYDCRFVLDYYRLTADGRLLFGGGANYSGKDSRDIAAELRPCIERTFPALKGVAIDYQWSCAMGIVINRIPQLGKLSDNVWYCQGYSGHGIATTHIMGEIMGRAITGQLEQFDTFAACQHIRVPLGDLLGNPMLAAGMWYYQMLERLR
;
A
#
# COMPACT_ATOMS: atom_id res chain seq x y z
N LEU A 1 -6.14 -28.43 -32.45
CA LEU A 1 -5.92 -28.59 -33.90
C LEU A 1 -4.94 -27.53 -34.37
N LEU A 2 -3.66 -27.88 -34.46
CA LEU A 2 -2.81 -28.11 -35.66
C LEU A 2 -2.73 -26.91 -36.63
N ALA A 3 -1.61 -26.15 -36.58
CA ALA A 3 -0.38 -26.29 -37.34
C ALA A 3 -0.43 -25.66 -38.77
N LYS A 4 0.49 -24.73 -39.03
CA LYS A 4 1.51 -24.81 -40.08
C LYS A 4 2.32 -23.51 -40.19
N ARG A 5 3.65 -23.65 -40.09
CA ARG A 5 4.67 -22.74 -40.65
C ARG A 5 4.85 -23.00 -42.13
N PRO A 6 5.46 -22.10 -42.96
CA PRO A 6 6.91 -22.03 -43.14
C PRO A 6 7.44 -20.59 -43.34
N ALA A 7 8.64 -20.26 -43.13
CA ALA A 7 10.05 -20.59 -43.48
C ALA A 7 10.71 -19.42 -44.26
N HIS A 8 11.89 -19.00 -43.73
CA HIS A 8 13.07 -18.46 -44.37
C HIS A 8 13.06 -17.20 -45.27
N SER A 9 13.86 -16.21 -44.88
CA SER A 9 15.05 -15.85 -45.69
C SER A 9 16.04 -15.00 -44.89
N ALA A 10 17.30 -15.34 -45.05
CA ALA A 10 18.50 -14.71 -44.55
C ALA A 10 18.98 -13.59 -45.50
N PHE A 11 19.69 -12.59 -44.98
CA PHE A 11 20.64 -11.75 -45.69
C PHE A 11 21.68 -11.29 -44.66
N VAL A 12 22.83 -11.84 -44.69
CA VAL A 12 24.14 -11.58 -45.32
C VAL A 12 24.80 -10.28 -44.81
N VAL A 13 25.89 -10.53 -44.12
CA VAL A 13 26.97 -9.66 -43.63
C VAL A 13 27.77 -9.09 -44.80
N THR A 14 28.24 -7.83 -44.70
CA THR A 14 29.48 -7.41 -45.37
C THR A 14 30.30 -6.53 -44.44
N ASP A 15 31.52 -6.97 -44.29
CA ASP A 15 32.65 -6.34 -43.57
C ASP A 15 33.39 -5.29 -44.44
N THR A 16 34.07 -4.39 -43.70
CA THR A 16 35.47 -3.90 -43.81
C THR A 16 35.74 -2.50 -44.41
N PRO A 17 36.96 -1.92 -44.16
CA PRO A 17 37.64 -1.60 -42.90
C PRO A 17 38.32 -0.19 -42.84
N LEU A 18 38.86 0.15 -41.64
CA LEU A 18 40.09 0.90 -41.31
C LEU A 18 40.39 2.32 -41.90
N SER A 19 40.63 3.29 -41.02
CA SER A 19 41.89 4.03 -40.99
C SER A 19 42.12 4.75 -39.65
N SER A 20 43.40 4.69 -39.24
CA SER A 20 44.05 5.21 -38.03
C SER A 20 44.26 6.72 -38.05
N GLU A 21 44.25 7.38 -36.90
CA GLU A 21 45.33 8.31 -36.51
C GLU A 21 45.24 8.83 -35.04
N ARG A 22 46.39 9.17 -34.52
CA ARG A 22 46.96 9.22 -33.18
C ARG A 22 46.50 10.34 -32.25
N ARG A 23 46.70 10.04 -30.96
CA ARG A 23 46.56 10.79 -29.69
C ARG A 23 47.24 12.15 -29.66
N PRO A 24 46.93 13.04 -28.59
CA PRO A 24 47.58 12.77 -27.29
C PRO A 24 46.68 12.93 -26.05
N GLU A 25 47.24 12.43 -24.95
CA GLU A 25 46.76 12.37 -23.58
C GLU A 25 46.47 13.73 -22.93
N GLN A 26 45.40 13.78 -22.14
CA GLN A 26 45.42 14.58 -20.89
C GLN A 26 44.41 13.95 -19.90
N ALA A 27 44.89 13.84 -18.67
CA ALA A 27 44.26 13.28 -17.50
C ALA A 27 42.83 13.82 -17.24
N ARG A 28 41.84 12.92 -17.02
CA ARG A 28 40.60 13.22 -16.32
C ARG A 28 40.28 12.14 -15.30
N SER A 29 40.02 12.67 -14.12
CA SER A 29 39.69 12.07 -12.85
C SER A 29 38.72 10.90 -12.89
N HIS A 30 38.93 9.98 -11.94
CA HIS A 30 38.04 8.87 -11.55
C HIS A 30 36.62 9.37 -11.23
N ASN A 31 35.69 9.23 -12.16
CA ASN A 31 34.25 9.34 -11.91
C ASN A 31 33.35 8.76 -13.03
N ASP A 32 33.80 7.80 -13.82
CA ASP A 32 33.02 7.22 -14.92
C ASP A 32 32.86 5.68 -14.87
N CYS A 33 32.62 5.12 -13.69
CA CYS A 33 32.30 3.69 -13.57
C CYS A 33 30.91 3.40 -12.97
N ALA A 34 29.99 4.37 -13.00
CA ALA A 34 28.65 4.24 -12.37
C ALA A 34 27.47 4.39 -13.35
N ARG A 35 27.64 4.18 -14.64
CA ARG A 35 26.59 4.49 -15.63
C ARG A 35 25.92 3.32 -16.37
N LEU A 36 26.11 2.08 -16.00
CA LEU A 36 25.48 0.93 -16.73
C LEU A 36 24.69 -0.07 -15.88
N THR A 37 24.38 0.20 -14.60
CA THR A 37 23.54 -0.70 -13.79
C THR A 37 22.43 0.01 -13.00
N GLY A 38 21.97 1.16 -13.46
CA GLY A 38 21.07 2.01 -12.68
C GLY A 38 19.77 2.37 -13.38
N ILE A 39 18.84 1.43 -13.61
CA ILE A 39 17.41 1.82 -13.58
C ILE A 39 17.00 1.71 -12.12
N GLY A 40 17.38 2.74 -11.36
CA GLY A 40 17.20 2.80 -9.93
C GLY A 40 15.82 3.30 -9.55
N PHE A 41 15.31 2.76 -8.48
CA PHE A 41 14.21 3.25 -7.65
C PHE A 41 14.45 4.67 -7.04
N SER A 42 15.43 5.42 -7.51
CA SER A 42 15.87 6.70 -6.93
C SER A 42 15.05 7.92 -7.35
N GLN A 43 13.82 7.75 -7.84
CA GLN A 43 12.97 8.87 -8.26
C GLN A 43 11.62 8.94 -7.56
N PHE A 44 11.54 8.39 -6.32
CA PHE A 44 10.29 8.37 -5.54
C PHE A 44 9.95 9.67 -4.80
N CYS A 45 10.85 10.62 -4.75
CA CYS A 45 10.59 11.99 -4.29
C CYS A 45 11.59 12.92 -4.96
N LEU A 46 11.12 14.03 -5.50
CA LEU A 46 11.97 15.15 -5.94
C LEU A 46 12.60 15.89 -4.75
N ASP A 47 12.31 15.49 -3.51
CA ASP A 47 12.96 16.01 -2.32
C ASP A 47 14.33 15.35 -2.18
N THR A 48 15.36 16.18 -2.28
CA THR A 48 16.78 15.78 -2.20
C THR A 48 17.21 15.33 -0.80
N ASP A 49 16.38 15.52 0.21
CA ASP A 49 16.63 15.09 1.58
C ASP A 49 15.79 13.84 1.92
N MET A 50 16.43 12.67 1.83
CA MET A 50 15.83 11.37 2.11
C MET A 50 15.43 11.19 3.58
N THR A 51 15.84 12.06 4.49
CA THR A 51 15.50 11.99 5.91
C THR A 51 14.15 12.63 6.22
N GLN A 52 13.61 13.46 5.33
CA GLN A 52 12.36 14.18 5.52
C GLN A 52 11.15 13.42 4.92
N ARG A 53 9.97 13.72 5.43
CA ARG A 53 8.70 13.25 4.87
C ARG A 53 8.40 14.03 3.58
N CYS A 54 7.59 13.44 2.68
CA CYS A 54 7.14 14.17 1.50
C CYS A 54 6.27 15.37 1.90
N ASN A 55 6.28 16.42 1.08
CA ASN A 55 5.40 17.58 1.25
C ASN A 55 3.95 17.18 0.90
N SER A 56 3.19 16.75 1.91
CA SER A 56 1.80 16.32 1.79
C SER A 56 0.93 16.99 2.86
N TYR A 57 -0.37 16.97 2.63
CA TYR A 57 -1.35 17.38 3.65
C TYR A 57 -1.10 16.66 4.98
N TYR A 58 -0.84 15.36 4.93
CA TYR A 58 -0.63 14.58 6.16
C TYR A 58 0.62 15.00 6.94
N THR A 59 1.68 15.36 6.24
CA THR A 59 2.90 15.88 6.90
C THR A 59 2.67 17.27 7.49
N ALA A 60 1.94 18.13 6.78
CA ALA A 60 1.64 19.49 7.23
C ALA A 60 0.66 19.54 8.42
N THR A 61 -0.12 18.47 8.63
CA THR A 61 -1.16 18.40 9.67
C THR A 61 -0.90 17.31 10.71
N LEU A 62 0.36 16.91 10.87
CA LEU A 62 0.76 16.02 11.95
C LEU A 62 0.44 16.62 13.32
N ASN A 63 -0.15 15.82 14.19
CA ASN A 63 -0.31 16.21 15.60
C ASN A 63 1.05 16.41 16.29
N GLN A 64 1.98 15.51 16.00
CA GLN A 64 3.36 15.56 16.47
C GLN A 64 4.22 14.59 15.63
N ASP A 65 5.33 15.07 15.09
CA ASP A 65 6.27 14.20 14.36
C ASP A 65 7.07 13.30 15.31
N THR A 66 7.73 12.30 14.74
CA THR A 66 8.63 11.39 15.44
C THR A 66 10.07 11.91 15.39
N ASP A 67 10.85 11.54 16.41
CA ASP A 67 12.29 11.81 16.48
C ASP A 67 13.01 10.65 17.17
N TYR A 68 12.83 9.45 16.60
CA TYR A 68 13.47 8.26 17.13
C TYR A 68 14.96 8.20 16.73
N PRO A 69 15.82 7.68 17.61
CA PRO A 69 17.26 7.65 17.34
C PRO A 69 17.61 6.75 16.16
N THR A 70 18.69 7.07 15.48
CA THR A 70 19.33 6.15 14.53
C THR A 70 19.97 4.98 15.30
N LEU A 71 19.82 3.77 14.77
CA LEU A 71 20.40 2.55 15.37
C LEU A 71 21.92 2.67 15.45
N GLN A 72 22.44 2.62 16.68
CA GLN A 72 23.88 2.63 16.98
C GLN A 72 24.24 1.40 17.81
N GLY A 73 25.45 0.87 17.58
CA GLY A 73 25.98 -0.23 18.39
C GLY A 73 25.24 -1.55 18.23
N ARG A 74 25.17 -2.37 19.27
CA ARG A 74 24.57 -3.70 19.24
C ARG A 74 23.44 -3.83 20.25
N HIS A 75 22.30 -4.29 19.80
CA HIS A 75 21.11 -4.54 20.62
C HIS A 75 20.70 -6.01 20.52
N LYS A 76 19.92 -6.47 21.51
CA LYS A 76 19.33 -7.80 21.52
C LYS A 76 17.86 -7.72 21.88
N VAL A 77 17.01 -8.34 21.05
CA VAL A 77 15.54 -8.38 21.22
C VAL A 77 15.00 -9.78 20.92
N ASP A 78 13.72 -10.01 21.15
CA ASP A 78 13.06 -11.25 20.71
C ASP A 78 12.71 -11.19 19.24
N VAL A 79 12.19 -10.05 18.76
CA VAL A 79 11.78 -9.85 17.39
C VAL A 79 12.29 -8.50 16.87
N VAL A 80 12.97 -8.51 15.72
CA VAL A 80 13.29 -7.30 14.97
C VAL A 80 12.41 -7.21 13.73
N ILE A 81 11.82 -6.03 13.50
CA ILE A 81 10.92 -5.74 12.40
C ILE A 81 11.58 -4.70 11.50
N ILE A 82 11.69 -5.01 10.21
CA ILE A 82 12.23 -4.13 9.17
C ILE A 82 11.07 -3.41 8.49
N GLY A 83 10.99 -2.10 8.68
CA GLY A 83 9.96 -1.23 8.13
C GLY A 83 8.98 -0.72 9.19
N GLY A 84 8.87 0.62 9.28
CA GLY A 84 8.02 1.37 10.21
C GLY A 84 6.69 1.81 9.61
N GLY A 85 6.17 1.08 8.59
CA GLY A 85 4.82 1.24 8.07
C GLY A 85 3.77 0.50 8.90
N PHE A 86 2.50 0.55 8.51
CA PHE A 86 1.40 -0.10 9.24
C PHE A 86 1.66 -1.57 9.55
N THR A 87 2.18 -2.36 8.59
CA THR A 87 2.47 -3.79 8.83
C THR A 87 3.44 -3.98 10.01
N GLY A 88 4.56 -3.25 9.97
CA GLY A 88 5.58 -3.37 11.00
C GLY A 88 5.10 -2.86 12.35
N VAL A 89 4.48 -1.68 12.38
CA VAL A 89 3.97 -1.07 13.60
C VAL A 89 2.82 -1.89 14.19
N ALA A 90 1.89 -2.36 13.36
CA ALA A 90 0.79 -3.20 13.83
C ALA A 90 1.27 -4.52 14.42
N THR A 91 2.29 -5.15 13.81
CA THR A 91 2.92 -6.37 14.36
C THR A 91 3.67 -6.08 15.66
N ALA A 92 4.35 -4.92 15.73
CA ALA A 92 5.08 -4.54 16.95
C ALA A 92 4.14 -4.37 18.14
N VAL A 93 2.99 -3.72 17.98
CA VAL A 93 1.97 -3.60 19.02
C VAL A 93 1.50 -4.99 19.47
N GLU A 94 1.15 -5.88 18.53
CA GLU A 94 0.69 -7.25 18.85
C GLU A 94 1.71 -8.05 19.68
N LEU A 95 2.99 -7.95 19.31
CA LEU A 95 4.07 -8.67 20.01
C LEU A 95 4.41 -8.04 21.36
N ALA A 96 4.45 -6.71 21.43
CA ALA A 96 4.74 -5.98 22.66
C ALA A 96 3.61 -6.15 23.70
N GLU A 97 2.33 -6.19 23.27
CA GLU A 97 1.19 -6.53 24.14
C GLU A 97 1.30 -7.94 24.76
N LYS A 98 2.03 -8.85 24.10
CA LYS A 98 2.33 -10.19 24.62
C LYS A 98 3.62 -10.24 25.45
N GLY A 99 4.26 -9.10 25.70
CA GLY A 99 5.45 -8.97 26.54
C GLY A 99 6.77 -9.32 25.86
N LEU A 100 6.81 -9.46 24.51
CA LEU A 100 8.06 -9.68 23.79
C LEU A 100 8.85 -8.37 23.67
N LYS A 101 10.18 -8.48 23.69
CA LYS A 101 11.08 -7.38 23.36
C LYS A 101 11.13 -7.21 21.86
N VAL A 102 10.61 -6.11 21.35
CA VAL A 102 10.51 -5.83 19.91
C VAL A 102 11.36 -4.64 19.54
N ALA A 103 11.99 -4.67 18.36
CA ALA A 103 12.61 -3.50 17.76
C ALA A 103 12.04 -3.26 16.35
N ILE A 104 11.72 -2.00 16.01
CA ILE A 104 11.41 -1.54 14.65
C ILE A 104 12.65 -0.84 14.13
N VAL A 105 13.06 -1.18 12.89
CA VAL A 105 14.18 -0.52 12.19
C VAL A 105 13.63 0.03 10.87
N GLU A 106 13.54 1.35 10.78
CA GLU A 106 12.99 2.08 9.65
C GLU A 106 14.09 2.90 8.94
N SER A 107 14.13 2.80 7.63
CA SER A 107 15.14 3.49 6.81
C SER A 107 14.98 5.01 6.80
N HIS A 108 13.77 5.50 7.02
CA HIS A 108 13.41 6.92 7.04
C HIS A 108 12.73 7.27 8.37
N LYS A 109 11.52 7.77 8.31
CA LYS A 109 10.66 8.05 9.47
C LYS A 109 9.46 7.09 9.53
N ILE A 110 8.93 6.83 10.71
CA ILE A 110 7.72 6.02 10.88
C ILE A 110 6.61 6.51 9.96
N GLY A 111 6.05 5.60 9.15
CA GLY A 111 4.99 5.90 8.20
C GLY A 111 5.43 6.61 6.91
N TRP A 112 6.72 6.68 6.61
CA TRP A 112 7.26 7.38 5.44
C TRP A 112 6.75 6.85 4.10
N GLY A 113 6.56 5.54 3.96
CA GLY A 113 6.12 4.88 2.73
C GLY A 113 4.64 5.10 2.39
N ALA A 114 3.99 4.10 1.79
CA ALA A 114 2.57 4.12 1.42
C ALA A 114 1.65 4.44 2.61
N THR A 115 2.05 4.11 3.81
CA THR A 115 1.32 4.35 5.05
C THR A 115 0.99 5.82 5.27
N GLY A 116 1.94 6.74 5.08
CA GLY A 116 1.73 8.18 5.24
C GLY A 116 1.28 8.90 3.96
N ARG A 117 0.93 8.18 2.90
CA ARG A 117 0.66 8.76 1.57
C ARG A 117 -0.63 8.29 0.92
N ASN A 118 -1.42 7.43 1.55
CA ASN A 118 -2.66 6.85 1.00
C ASN A 118 -3.88 7.77 1.20
N GLY A 119 -5.04 7.37 0.69
CA GLY A 119 -6.29 8.14 0.77
C GLY A 119 -6.94 8.22 2.16
N GLY A 120 -6.46 7.47 3.13
CA GLY A 120 -7.03 7.43 4.49
C GLY A 120 -8.36 6.70 4.58
N GLN A 121 -8.70 5.83 3.63
CA GLN A 121 -9.95 5.07 3.60
C GLN A 121 -9.75 3.62 4.05
N VAL A 122 -10.59 3.14 4.96
CA VAL A 122 -10.58 1.79 5.52
C VAL A 122 -11.83 1.07 5.03
N THR A 123 -11.66 0.22 4.04
CA THR A 123 -12.76 -0.54 3.41
C THR A 123 -12.79 -1.99 3.84
N GLY A 124 -13.96 -2.63 3.80
CA GLY A 124 -14.13 -4.05 4.09
C GLY A 124 -13.68 -4.98 2.95
N SER A 125 -12.94 -4.51 1.94
CA SER A 125 -12.35 -5.34 0.89
C SER A 125 -10.89 -5.63 1.18
N LEU A 126 -10.45 -6.85 0.91
CA LEU A 126 -9.05 -7.28 1.03
C LEU A 126 -8.30 -7.23 -0.31
N SER A 127 -8.89 -6.67 -1.36
CA SER A 127 -8.42 -6.60 -2.74
C SER A 127 -8.43 -7.91 -3.52
N GLY A 128 -8.02 -9.00 -2.93
CA GLY A 128 -7.90 -10.32 -3.57
C GLY A 128 -8.98 -11.32 -3.18
N ASP A 129 -10.15 -10.89 -2.73
CA ASP A 129 -11.19 -11.73 -2.14
C ASP A 129 -11.56 -12.95 -2.99
N GLU A 130 -11.79 -12.79 -4.29
CA GLU A 130 -12.13 -13.90 -5.18
C GLU A 130 -10.96 -14.88 -5.36
N ALA A 131 -9.75 -14.36 -5.54
CA ALA A 131 -8.56 -15.20 -5.66
C ALA A 131 -8.25 -15.93 -4.35
N MET A 132 -8.43 -15.28 -3.19
CA MET A 132 -8.34 -15.91 -1.87
C MET A 132 -9.37 -17.03 -1.72
N ARG A 133 -10.64 -16.75 -2.01
CA ARG A 133 -11.73 -17.73 -1.96
C ARG A 133 -11.40 -18.98 -2.79
N LYS A 134 -10.90 -18.78 -4.01
CA LYS A 134 -10.52 -19.87 -4.91
C LYS A 134 -9.33 -20.70 -4.42
N GLN A 135 -8.31 -20.05 -3.85
CA GLN A 135 -7.09 -20.73 -3.42
C GLN A 135 -7.24 -21.32 -2.02
N MET A 136 -7.79 -20.59 -1.08
CA MET A 136 -7.93 -21.02 0.32
C MET A 136 -8.97 -22.11 0.51
N ARG A 137 -9.96 -22.25 -0.40
CA ARG A 137 -10.89 -23.38 -0.36
C ARG A 137 -10.19 -24.74 -0.38
N ARG A 138 -8.98 -24.81 -0.93
CA ARG A 138 -8.17 -26.03 -0.92
C ARG A 138 -7.63 -26.39 0.47
N THR A 139 -7.47 -25.40 1.34
CA THR A 139 -6.90 -25.55 2.69
C THR A 139 -7.99 -25.64 3.75
N ILE A 140 -9.02 -24.76 3.67
CA ILE A 140 -10.06 -24.64 4.70
C ILE A 140 -11.46 -25.04 4.23
N GLY A 141 -11.60 -25.60 3.00
CA GLY A 141 -12.85 -26.13 2.52
C GLY A 141 -13.94 -25.08 2.32
N ASP A 142 -15.17 -25.44 2.67
CA ASP A 142 -16.36 -24.59 2.49
C ASP A 142 -16.44 -23.43 3.49
N ASP A 143 -15.68 -23.46 4.58
CA ASP A 143 -15.60 -22.37 5.57
C ASP A 143 -14.91 -21.11 5.03
N VAL A 144 -14.38 -21.16 3.80
CA VAL A 144 -13.61 -20.06 3.18
C VAL A 144 -14.43 -18.77 3.06
N ASP A 145 -15.71 -18.85 2.78
CA ASP A 145 -16.57 -17.68 2.60
C ASP A 145 -16.79 -16.95 3.92
N ASP A 146 -17.02 -17.69 5.01
CA ASP A 146 -17.14 -17.15 6.36
C ASP A 146 -15.79 -16.62 6.88
N PHE A 147 -14.72 -17.34 6.61
CA PHE A 147 -13.37 -16.90 6.95
C PHE A 147 -13.04 -15.54 6.32
N ILE A 148 -13.23 -15.37 5.00
CA ILE A 148 -12.95 -14.12 4.29
C ILE A 148 -13.89 -13.00 4.78
N TRP A 149 -15.18 -13.29 4.97
CA TRP A 149 -16.14 -12.32 5.48
C TRP A 149 -15.73 -11.78 6.86
N ASN A 150 -15.39 -12.63 7.78
CA ASN A 150 -14.96 -12.24 9.13
C ASN A 150 -13.65 -11.45 9.08
N LEU A 151 -12.72 -11.87 8.21
CA LEU A 151 -11.43 -11.21 8.05
C LEU A 151 -11.57 -9.76 7.53
N ARG A 152 -12.50 -9.50 6.60
CA ARG A 152 -12.79 -8.15 6.07
C ARG A 152 -12.99 -7.10 7.16
N TRP A 153 -13.67 -7.47 8.26
CA TRP A 153 -14.03 -6.55 9.33
C TRP A 153 -13.04 -6.55 10.49
N ARG A 154 -12.13 -7.53 10.53
CA ARG A 154 -11.16 -7.63 11.61
C ARG A 154 -10.23 -6.42 11.67
N GLY A 155 -9.77 -5.91 10.54
CA GLY A 155 -8.92 -4.70 10.50
C GLY A 155 -9.60 -3.46 11.07
N HIS A 156 -10.91 -3.28 10.79
CA HIS A 156 -11.70 -2.19 11.37
C HIS A 156 -11.80 -2.30 12.90
N GLN A 157 -11.99 -3.52 13.41
CA GLN A 157 -12.05 -3.78 14.85
C GLN A 157 -10.72 -3.45 15.52
N ILE A 158 -9.59 -3.93 14.95
CA ILE A 158 -8.25 -3.68 15.48
C ILE A 158 -7.98 -2.17 15.54
N ILE A 159 -8.21 -1.45 14.44
CA ILE A 159 -7.99 0.00 14.38
C ILE A 159 -8.81 0.72 15.45
N ARG A 160 -10.11 0.44 15.54
CA ARG A 160 -10.98 1.08 16.54
C ARG A 160 -10.54 0.79 17.96
N GLN A 161 -10.23 -0.48 18.26
CA GLN A 161 -9.75 -0.89 19.59
C GLN A 161 -8.43 -0.19 19.97
N ARG A 162 -7.49 -0.06 19.03
CA ARG A 162 -6.22 0.64 19.30
C ARG A 162 -6.40 2.13 19.45
N VAL A 163 -7.22 2.76 18.58
CA VAL A 163 -7.54 4.18 18.70
C VAL A 163 -8.13 4.49 20.06
N GLU A 164 -9.07 3.68 20.53
CA GLU A 164 -9.68 3.82 21.86
C GLU A 164 -8.67 3.52 22.99
N LYS A 165 -8.02 2.36 22.95
CA LYS A 165 -7.12 1.89 24.01
C LYS A 165 -5.94 2.82 24.26
N TYR A 166 -5.35 3.37 23.17
CA TYR A 166 -4.15 4.20 23.26
C TYR A 166 -4.42 5.69 23.04
N GLY A 167 -5.67 6.10 22.94
CA GLY A 167 -6.05 7.52 22.78
C GLY A 167 -5.50 8.16 21.51
N ILE A 168 -5.48 7.44 20.37
CA ILE A 168 -4.85 7.90 19.13
C ILE A 168 -5.72 8.95 18.44
N ALA A 169 -5.26 10.19 18.39
CA ALA A 169 -5.93 11.27 17.66
C ALA A 169 -5.60 11.18 16.16
N CYS A 170 -6.44 10.51 15.37
CA CYS A 170 -6.22 10.31 13.94
C CYS A 170 -7.45 10.68 13.07
N ASP A 171 -8.31 11.57 13.54
CA ASP A 171 -9.53 12.01 12.82
C ASP A 171 -10.34 10.80 12.29
N LEU A 172 -10.57 9.82 13.17
CA LEU A 172 -11.29 8.60 12.82
C LEU A 172 -12.79 8.87 12.67
N LYS A 173 -13.31 8.63 11.45
CA LYS A 173 -14.71 8.83 11.09
C LYS A 173 -15.31 7.57 10.48
N ARG A 174 -16.63 7.50 10.46
CA ARG A 174 -17.38 6.35 9.91
C ARG A 174 -18.15 6.78 8.66
N GLY A 175 -18.31 5.83 7.76
CA GLY A 175 -19.17 5.96 6.62
C GLY A 175 -18.45 6.10 5.29
N HIS A 176 -18.89 5.28 4.34
CA HIS A 176 -18.41 5.31 2.95
C HIS A 176 -19.59 5.21 1.99
N LEU A 177 -19.39 5.77 0.79
CA LEU A 177 -20.17 5.46 -0.40
C LEU A 177 -19.31 4.72 -1.41
N HIS A 178 -19.75 3.53 -1.83
CA HIS A 178 -19.26 2.85 -3.02
C HIS A 178 -20.18 3.20 -4.19
N ALA A 179 -19.74 4.07 -5.08
CA ALA A 179 -20.59 4.78 -6.02
C ALA A 179 -20.54 4.21 -7.44
N ALA A 180 -21.72 3.99 -8.04
CA ALA A 180 -21.87 3.50 -9.41
C ALA A 180 -21.60 4.61 -10.43
N TYR A 181 -20.46 4.56 -11.11
CA TYR A 181 -20.11 5.50 -12.19
C TYR A 181 -20.91 5.27 -13.50
N LYS A 182 -21.37 4.05 -13.74
CA LYS A 182 -22.23 3.65 -14.87
C LYS A 182 -23.48 2.94 -14.34
N PRO A 183 -24.61 2.95 -15.06
CA PRO A 183 -25.81 2.20 -14.68
C PRO A 183 -25.55 0.71 -14.42
N ALA A 184 -24.72 0.08 -15.26
CA ALA A 184 -24.36 -1.34 -15.14
C ALA A 184 -23.63 -1.70 -13.84
N HIS A 185 -22.98 -0.75 -13.17
CA HIS A 185 -22.33 -0.99 -11.88
C HIS A 185 -23.32 -1.28 -10.77
N MET A 186 -24.58 -0.82 -10.90
CA MET A 186 -25.62 -1.07 -9.90
C MET A 186 -25.93 -2.54 -9.70
N ASP A 187 -25.75 -3.40 -10.72
CA ASP A 187 -25.99 -4.83 -10.60
C ASP A 187 -24.96 -5.51 -9.67
N GLY A 188 -23.70 -5.07 -9.72
CA GLY A 188 -22.67 -5.49 -8.77
C GLY A 188 -22.97 -5.00 -7.37
N LEU A 189 -23.31 -3.71 -7.23
CA LEU A 189 -23.63 -3.12 -5.93
C LEU A 189 -24.86 -3.77 -5.26
N ARG A 190 -25.90 -4.15 -6.03
CA ARG A 190 -27.03 -4.90 -5.47
C ARG A 190 -26.61 -6.23 -4.88
N LYS A 191 -25.75 -6.98 -5.57
CA LYS A 191 -25.24 -8.27 -5.06
C LYS A 191 -24.44 -8.07 -3.78
N ASP A 192 -23.56 -7.06 -3.73
CA ASP A 192 -22.79 -6.75 -2.54
C ASP A 192 -23.68 -6.31 -1.37
N TYR A 193 -24.74 -5.55 -1.64
CA TYR A 193 -25.74 -5.15 -0.66
C TYR A 193 -26.51 -6.38 -0.12
N ASP A 194 -27.01 -7.24 -1.02
CA ASP A 194 -27.77 -8.43 -0.65
C ASP A 194 -26.91 -9.38 0.19
N GLU A 195 -25.64 -9.59 -0.17
CA GLU A 195 -24.68 -10.36 0.65
C GLU A 195 -24.51 -9.74 2.04
N ALA A 196 -24.32 -8.43 2.12
CA ALA A 196 -24.14 -7.73 3.40
C ALA A 196 -25.39 -7.86 4.30
N VAL A 197 -26.57 -7.70 3.74
CA VAL A 197 -27.86 -7.87 4.48
C VAL A 197 -28.01 -9.32 4.95
N HIS A 198 -27.76 -10.29 4.06
CA HIS A 198 -27.80 -11.72 4.41
C HIS A 198 -26.85 -12.07 5.55
N ARG A 199 -25.72 -11.41 5.62
CA ARG A 199 -24.69 -11.56 6.66
C ARG A 199 -24.95 -10.70 7.92
N GLY A 200 -26.15 -10.14 8.06
CA GLY A 200 -26.58 -9.41 9.27
C GLY A 200 -26.10 -7.96 9.36
N MET A 201 -25.71 -7.34 8.24
CA MET A 201 -25.32 -5.93 8.20
C MET A 201 -26.43 -4.97 7.76
N GLY A 202 -27.70 -5.39 7.77
CA GLY A 202 -28.81 -4.58 7.25
C GLY A 202 -28.92 -3.18 7.86
N ASP A 203 -28.58 -3.02 9.14
CA ASP A 203 -28.60 -1.70 9.81
C ASP A 203 -27.39 -0.82 9.47
N GLU A 204 -26.36 -1.38 8.82
CA GLU A 204 -25.11 -0.65 8.53
C GLU A 204 -24.92 -0.36 7.04
N VAL A 205 -25.75 -0.95 6.17
CA VAL A 205 -25.69 -0.76 4.72
C VAL A 205 -27.01 -0.28 4.17
N SER A 206 -26.95 0.60 3.17
CA SER A 206 -28.12 1.08 2.43
C SER A 206 -27.79 1.13 0.95
N LEU A 207 -28.69 0.60 0.12
CA LEU A 207 -28.61 0.75 -1.33
C LEU A 207 -29.36 2.02 -1.74
N LEU A 208 -28.62 2.97 -2.29
CA LEU A 208 -29.12 4.30 -2.65
C LEU A 208 -29.31 4.40 -4.17
N ASP A 209 -30.39 5.04 -4.58
CA ASP A 209 -30.62 5.43 -5.97
C ASP A 209 -29.88 6.73 -6.32
N ARG A 210 -30.01 7.15 -7.58
CA ARG A 210 -29.33 8.35 -8.09
C ARG A 210 -29.75 9.63 -7.35
N SER A 211 -31.03 9.77 -7.01
CA SER A 211 -31.54 10.98 -6.34
C SER A 211 -30.99 11.07 -4.92
N GLN A 212 -30.98 9.95 -4.19
CA GLN A 212 -30.45 9.86 -2.83
C GLN A 212 -28.93 10.15 -2.78
N VAL A 213 -28.16 9.63 -3.78
CA VAL A 213 -26.72 9.96 -3.85
C VAL A 213 -26.49 11.43 -4.15
N ARG A 214 -27.31 12.04 -5.03
CA ARG A 214 -27.22 13.47 -5.35
C ARG A 214 -27.49 14.35 -4.14
N ASP A 215 -28.45 13.97 -3.29
CA ASP A 215 -28.76 14.68 -2.05
C ASP A 215 -27.59 14.62 -1.05
N LEU A 216 -26.84 13.51 -1.04
CA LEU A 216 -25.68 13.32 -0.17
C LEU A 216 -24.38 13.96 -0.67
N LEU A 217 -24.15 14.01 -1.99
CA LEU A 217 -22.85 14.42 -2.53
C LEU A 217 -22.90 15.67 -3.41
N GLN A 218 -24.05 16.28 -3.64
CA GLN A 218 -24.23 17.39 -4.59
C GLN A 218 -23.52 17.15 -5.95
N SER A 219 -23.59 15.90 -6.43
CA SER A 219 -22.93 15.43 -7.65
C SER A 219 -23.92 14.68 -8.55
N ASP A 220 -23.99 15.03 -9.82
CA ASP A 220 -24.79 14.33 -10.82
C ASP A 220 -24.07 13.12 -11.47
N LEU A 221 -22.83 12.85 -11.04
CA LEU A 221 -21.93 11.87 -11.66
C LEU A 221 -22.39 10.43 -11.49
N TYR A 222 -23.02 10.11 -10.35
CA TYR A 222 -23.28 8.73 -9.94
C TYR A 222 -24.71 8.28 -10.22
N HIS A 223 -24.87 6.99 -10.53
CA HIS A 223 -26.16 6.36 -10.81
C HIS A 223 -26.82 5.69 -9.60
N GLY A 224 -26.12 5.63 -8.48
CA GLY A 224 -26.48 5.05 -7.20
C GLY A 224 -25.25 4.68 -6.41
N ALA A 225 -25.43 4.15 -5.20
CA ALA A 225 -24.32 3.74 -4.34
C ALA A 225 -24.76 2.73 -3.28
N ILE A 226 -23.78 2.02 -2.68
CA ILE A 226 -23.95 1.45 -1.34
C ILE A 226 -23.35 2.43 -0.34
N LYS A 227 -24.17 2.87 0.63
CA LYS A 227 -23.70 3.54 1.84
C LYS A 227 -23.39 2.45 2.88
N ASN A 228 -22.18 2.49 3.45
CA ASN A 228 -21.74 1.55 4.46
C ASN A 228 -21.14 2.29 5.65
N THR A 229 -21.83 2.25 6.81
CA THR A 229 -21.45 2.95 8.02
C THR A 229 -20.43 2.21 8.88
N ARG A 230 -20.09 0.93 8.55
CA ARG A 230 -19.03 0.17 9.22
C ARG A 230 -17.65 0.57 8.72
N ASN A 231 -17.52 0.93 7.45
CA ASN A 231 -16.28 1.45 6.88
C ASN A 231 -15.83 2.75 7.55
N LEU A 232 -14.52 3.00 7.52
CA LEU A 232 -13.90 4.11 8.25
C LEU A 232 -13.02 4.94 7.32
N HIS A 233 -12.81 6.20 7.68
CA HIS A 233 -11.74 7.02 7.11
C HIS A 233 -11.02 7.83 8.20
N LEU A 234 -9.78 8.23 7.94
CA LEU A 234 -8.91 8.76 8.99
C LEU A 234 -7.68 9.47 8.42
N HIS A 235 -6.90 10.07 9.30
CA HIS A 235 -5.57 10.58 9.01
C HIS A 235 -4.53 9.46 9.21
N PRO A 236 -4.05 8.81 8.13
CA PRO A 236 -3.29 7.56 8.24
C PRO A 236 -1.92 7.72 8.89
N LEU A 237 -1.26 8.88 8.69
CA LEU A 237 0.05 9.12 9.29
C LEU A 237 -0.06 9.33 10.81
N ASN A 238 -1.09 10.04 11.30
CA ASN A 238 -1.36 10.18 12.73
C ASN A 238 -1.73 8.83 13.38
N LEU A 239 -2.48 7.96 12.67
CA LEU A 239 -2.74 6.61 13.15
C LEU A 239 -1.44 5.81 13.33
N CYS A 240 -0.58 5.78 12.29
CA CYS A 240 0.67 5.03 12.33
C CYS A 240 1.61 5.50 13.43
N ILE A 241 1.79 6.82 13.57
CA ILE A 241 2.62 7.41 14.63
C ILE A 241 2.02 7.11 16.02
N GLY A 242 0.69 7.18 16.15
CA GLY A 242 0.01 6.83 17.39
C GLY A 242 0.22 5.37 17.79
N GLU A 243 0.14 4.44 16.84
CA GLU A 243 0.43 3.03 17.10
C GLU A 243 1.92 2.77 17.36
N ALA A 244 2.85 3.50 16.72
CA ALA A 244 4.27 3.41 17.03
C ALA A 244 4.55 3.83 18.47
N ARG A 245 3.93 4.92 18.93
CA ARG A 245 4.01 5.35 20.34
C ARG A 245 3.37 4.35 21.29
N ALA A 246 2.29 3.70 20.88
CA ALA A 246 1.71 2.61 21.66
C ALA A 246 2.70 1.44 21.82
N ALA A 247 3.35 1.02 20.73
CA ALA A 247 4.40 -0.01 20.80
C ALA A 247 5.57 0.42 21.71
N GLU A 248 6.04 1.67 21.60
CA GLU A 248 7.08 2.25 22.46
C GLU A 248 6.67 2.24 23.93
N SER A 249 5.44 2.64 24.25
CA SER A 249 4.92 2.63 25.63
C SER A 249 4.85 1.22 26.24
N LEU A 250 4.80 0.19 25.40
CA LEU A 250 4.87 -1.22 25.77
C LEU A 250 6.32 -1.75 25.81
N GLY A 251 7.32 -0.89 25.60
CA GLY A 251 8.74 -1.22 25.68
C GLY A 251 9.40 -1.59 24.35
N ALA A 252 8.75 -1.39 23.22
CA ALA A 252 9.40 -1.58 21.91
C ALA A 252 10.47 -0.50 21.66
N LEU A 253 11.59 -0.92 21.08
CA LEU A 253 12.64 -0.02 20.59
C LEU A 253 12.29 0.41 19.16
N ILE A 254 12.42 1.69 18.86
CA ILE A 254 12.17 2.21 17.51
C ILE A 254 13.39 2.99 17.05
N PHE A 255 13.86 2.68 15.84
CA PHE A 255 15.00 3.34 15.20
C PHE A 255 14.60 3.87 13.85
N GLU A 256 14.71 5.17 13.66
CA GLU A 256 14.53 5.87 12.37
C GLU A 256 15.88 6.12 11.70
N ASN A 257 15.87 6.51 10.40
CA ASN A 257 17.06 6.76 9.59
C ASN A 257 18.10 5.62 9.70
N SER A 258 17.59 4.38 9.68
CA SER A 258 18.34 3.16 9.99
C SER A 258 18.11 2.11 8.90
N GLU A 259 18.59 2.38 7.67
CA GLU A 259 18.45 1.44 6.56
C GLU A 259 19.11 0.09 6.88
N VAL A 260 18.33 -0.98 6.80
CA VAL A 260 18.85 -2.34 6.92
C VAL A 260 19.53 -2.73 5.63
N LEU A 261 20.82 -3.04 5.72
CA LEU A 261 21.67 -3.42 4.60
C LEU A 261 21.71 -4.93 4.41
N GLU A 262 21.48 -5.69 5.51
CA GLU A 262 21.57 -7.14 5.49
C GLU A 262 20.67 -7.77 6.53
N ILE A 263 19.99 -8.86 6.13
CA ILE A 263 19.29 -9.78 7.04
C ILE A 263 20.23 -10.96 7.33
N ILE A 264 20.49 -11.20 8.60
CA ILE A 264 21.26 -12.34 9.08
C ILE A 264 20.27 -13.44 9.42
N HIS A 265 20.33 -14.56 8.71
CA HIS A 265 19.39 -15.68 8.90
C HIS A 265 19.70 -16.52 10.14
N GLY A 266 20.92 -16.41 10.67
CA GLY A 266 21.42 -17.30 11.72
C GLY A 266 21.76 -18.70 11.19
N ASP A 267 22.52 -19.45 11.94
CA ASP A 267 22.93 -20.83 11.62
C ASP A 267 22.43 -21.87 12.66
N GLY A 268 21.69 -21.39 13.66
CA GLY A 268 21.15 -22.18 14.76
C GLY A 268 22.19 -22.64 15.79
N LEU A 269 23.49 -22.41 15.55
CA LEU A 269 24.59 -22.89 16.39
C LEU A 269 25.48 -21.76 16.91
N HIS A 270 25.96 -20.90 16.00
CA HIS A 270 26.99 -19.89 16.34
C HIS A 270 26.53 -18.45 16.08
N GLN A 271 25.56 -18.26 15.17
CA GLN A 271 25.07 -16.96 14.79
C GLN A 271 23.56 -16.82 14.99
N SER A 272 23.17 -15.86 15.82
CA SER A 272 21.74 -15.49 15.97
C SER A 272 21.22 -14.81 14.71
N PRO A 273 19.95 -14.99 14.36
CA PRO A 273 19.30 -14.15 13.36
C PRO A 273 19.35 -12.68 13.78
N GLY A 274 19.18 -11.77 12.80
CA GLY A 274 19.19 -10.35 13.11
C GLY A 274 19.28 -9.47 11.88
N VAL A 275 19.62 -8.21 12.10
CA VAL A 275 19.76 -7.22 11.03
C VAL A 275 21.00 -6.36 11.25
N ARG A 276 21.60 -5.90 10.14
CA ARG A 276 22.73 -4.98 10.14
C ARG A 276 22.40 -3.72 9.37
N THR A 277 22.69 -2.57 9.97
CA THR A 277 22.68 -1.25 9.36
C THR A 277 24.10 -0.72 9.17
N ALA A 278 24.26 0.52 8.70
CA ALA A 278 25.58 1.15 8.59
C ALA A 278 26.25 1.39 9.96
N HIS A 279 25.46 1.61 11.02
CA HIS A 279 25.96 2.06 12.33
C HIS A 279 25.62 1.14 13.48
N GLY A 280 24.79 0.13 13.26
CA GLY A 280 24.33 -0.75 14.33
C GLY A 280 23.93 -2.13 13.86
N HIS A 281 23.72 -3.01 14.86
CA HIS A 281 23.35 -4.39 14.67
C HIS A 281 22.30 -4.79 15.72
N ILE A 282 21.29 -5.55 15.32
CA ILE A 282 20.33 -6.15 16.26
C ILE A 282 20.38 -7.66 16.10
N ASP A 283 20.70 -8.36 17.18
CA ASP A 283 20.49 -9.80 17.33
C ASP A 283 19.03 -10.03 17.75
N ALA A 284 18.36 -10.98 17.14
CA ALA A 284 16.98 -11.31 17.47
C ALA A 284 16.74 -12.81 17.41
N ASN A 285 15.65 -13.30 18.02
CA ASN A 285 15.22 -14.68 17.84
C ASN A 285 14.45 -14.83 16.52
N GLN A 286 13.73 -13.77 16.10
CA GLN A 286 12.92 -13.73 14.87
C GLN A 286 13.14 -12.39 14.16
N VAL A 287 13.07 -12.40 12.83
CA VAL A 287 13.15 -11.22 11.96
C VAL A 287 11.90 -11.15 11.10
N LEU A 288 11.21 -10.01 11.06
CA LEU A 288 10.10 -9.76 10.15
C LEU A 288 10.47 -8.69 9.12
N LEU A 289 10.41 -9.01 7.84
CA LEU A 289 10.55 -8.06 6.74
C LEU A 289 9.16 -7.54 6.35
N ALA A 290 8.90 -6.25 6.63
CA ALA A 290 7.63 -5.54 6.44
C ALA A 290 7.79 -4.24 5.59
N GLY A 291 8.78 -4.20 4.70
CA GLY A 291 9.14 -3.03 3.89
C GLY A 291 8.37 -2.87 2.57
N ASP A 292 7.42 -3.76 2.25
CA ASP A 292 6.59 -3.76 1.03
C ASP A 292 7.46 -3.60 -0.25
N VAL A 293 7.18 -2.61 -1.13
CA VAL A 293 7.96 -2.33 -2.37
C VAL A 293 9.19 -1.45 -2.12
N TYR A 294 9.43 -1.00 -0.91
CA TYR A 294 10.45 0.01 -0.59
C TYR A 294 11.82 -0.57 -0.23
N HIS A 295 11.99 -1.90 -0.22
CA HIS A 295 13.26 -2.55 0.08
C HIS A 295 13.80 -3.36 -1.10
N LYS A 296 15.11 -3.67 -1.05
CA LYS A 296 15.80 -4.55 -2.01
C LYS A 296 16.36 -5.81 -1.35
N LEU A 297 15.96 -6.08 -0.11
CA LEU A 297 16.41 -7.23 0.65
C LEU A 297 15.87 -8.54 0.06
N GLU A 298 16.63 -9.64 0.20
CA GLU A 298 16.24 -10.98 -0.22
C GLU A 298 15.83 -11.13 -1.70
N PRO A 299 16.56 -10.55 -2.66
CA PRO A 299 16.15 -10.53 -4.07
C PRO A 299 16.02 -11.93 -4.67
N GLY A 300 16.78 -12.91 -4.18
CA GLY A 300 16.71 -14.30 -4.62
C GLY A 300 15.31 -14.91 -4.42
N LYS A 301 14.60 -14.53 -3.35
CA LYS A 301 13.31 -15.10 -2.96
C LYS A 301 12.13 -14.21 -3.29
N LEU A 302 12.27 -12.88 -3.21
CA LEU A 302 11.16 -11.92 -3.31
C LEU A 302 11.06 -11.18 -4.65
N LYS A 303 12.17 -11.05 -5.39
CA LYS A 303 12.20 -10.36 -6.68
C LYS A 303 11.14 -10.90 -7.67
N GLY A 304 10.41 -10.00 -8.31
CA GLY A 304 9.40 -10.33 -9.33
C GLY A 304 8.07 -10.85 -8.76
N LYS A 305 7.82 -10.73 -7.46
CA LYS A 305 6.56 -11.11 -6.82
C LYS A 305 5.67 -9.91 -6.50
N ILE A 306 6.24 -8.71 -6.38
CA ILE A 306 5.56 -7.47 -6.04
C ILE A 306 6.07 -6.34 -6.93
N PHE A 307 5.20 -5.40 -7.31
CA PHE A 307 5.50 -4.32 -8.23
C PHE A 307 4.92 -3.00 -7.74
N PRO A 308 5.65 -1.87 -7.85
CA PRO A 308 5.10 -0.58 -7.48
C PRO A 308 4.07 -0.10 -8.51
N ALA A 309 2.91 0.33 -8.05
CA ALA A 309 1.98 1.17 -8.79
C ALA A 309 1.88 2.53 -8.12
N MET A 310 1.91 3.59 -8.92
CA MET A 310 1.85 4.95 -8.43
C MET A 310 0.42 5.46 -8.46
N GLY A 311 -0.04 6.08 -7.37
CA GLY A 311 -1.31 6.79 -7.29
C GLY A 311 -1.07 8.25 -6.97
N GLY A 312 -1.82 9.16 -7.60
CA GLY A 312 -1.78 10.59 -7.31
C GLY A 312 -2.83 10.98 -6.29
N ILE A 313 -2.50 11.89 -5.39
CA ILE A 313 -3.43 12.47 -4.41
C ILE A 313 -3.20 13.98 -4.35
N VAL A 314 -4.29 14.72 -4.23
CA VAL A 314 -4.27 16.16 -4.00
C VAL A 314 -5.19 16.53 -2.83
N THR A 315 -4.92 17.69 -2.21
CA THR A 315 -5.89 18.35 -1.34
C THR A 315 -6.10 19.79 -1.79
N THR A 316 -7.36 20.18 -1.82
CA THR A 316 -7.74 21.58 -2.11
C THR A 316 -7.32 22.51 -0.98
N ALA A 317 -7.41 23.83 -1.21
CA ALA A 317 -7.54 24.80 -0.13
C ALA A 317 -8.78 24.48 0.73
N PRO A 318 -8.85 24.96 1.98
CA PRO A 318 -10.06 24.82 2.80
C PRO A 318 -11.31 25.35 2.08
N LEU A 319 -12.38 24.53 2.06
CA LEU A 319 -13.58 24.83 1.28
C LEU A 319 -14.59 25.71 2.03
N GLY A 320 -14.39 25.92 3.34
CA GLY A 320 -15.39 26.61 4.17
C GLY A 320 -16.75 25.93 4.10
N ASP A 321 -17.82 26.70 3.92
CA ASP A 321 -19.20 26.21 3.86
C ASP A 321 -19.44 25.23 2.70
N LEU A 322 -18.65 25.29 1.62
CA LEU A 322 -18.77 24.37 0.50
C LEU A 322 -18.48 22.92 0.91
N ALA A 323 -17.64 22.69 1.90
CA ALA A 323 -17.36 21.34 2.39
C ALA A 323 -18.64 20.65 2.85
N GLN A 324 -19.43 21.34 3.69
CA GLN A 324 -20.72 20.84 4.19
C GLN A 324 -21.77 20.71 3.08
N GLN A 325 -21.72 21.57 2.07
CA GLN A 325 -22.66 21.51 0.95
C GLN A 325 -22.39 20.29 0.04
N ILE A 326 -21.13 20.02 -0.31
CA ILE A 326 -20.79 18.94 -1.23
C ILE A 326 -20.82 17.55 -0.59
N ASN A 327 -20.69 17.44 0.74
CA ASN A 327 -20.67 16.18 1.47
C ASN A 327 -21.12 16.39 2.94
N PRO A 328 -22.42 16.62 3.18
CA PRO A 328 -22.96 16.99 4.49
C PRO A 328 -22.78 15.91 5.56
N GLU A 329 -22.69 14.65 5.18
CA GLU A 329 -22.47 13.54 6.12
C GLU A 329 -20.98 13.18 6.30
N ASP A 330 -20.06 13.92 5.67
CA ASP A 330 -18.62 13.68 5.73
C ASP A 330 -18.25 12.22 5.43
N LEU A 331 -18.84 11.67 4.37
CA LEU A 331 -18.59 10.29 3.92
C LEU A 331 -17.33 10.22 3.08
N ALA A 332 -16.55 9.15 3.21
CA ALA A 332 -15.54 8.82 2.23
C ALA A 332 -16.21 8.15 1.02
N VAL A 333 -15.72 8.44 -0.17
CA VAL A 333 -16.30 7.96 -1.43
C VAL A 333 -15.23 7.29 -2.27
N TYR A 334 -15.58 6.19 -2.92
CA TYR A 334 -14.82 5.60 -4.02
C TYR A 334 -15.80 5.04 -5.06
N ASP A 335 -15.42 5.08 -6.33
CA ASP A 335 -16.31 4.62 -7.40
C ASP A 335 -15.96 3.21 -7.92
N CYS A 336 -16.86 2.67 -8.77
CA CYS A 336 -16.75 1.32 -9.33
C CYS A 336 -15.84 1.23 -10.56
N ARG A 337 -15.11 2.28 -10.95
CA ARG A 337 -14.21 2.21 -12.11
C ARG A 337 -12.99 1.34 -11.81
N PHE A 338 -12.42 0.76 -12.84
CA PHE A 338 -11.21 -0.05 -12.69
C PHE A 338 -10.01 0.79 -12.22
N VAL A 339 -9.84 2.01 -12.73
CA VAL A 339 -8.99 3.06 -12.15
C VAL A 339 -9.93 4.05 -11.49
N LEU A 340 -10.23 3.78 -10.25
CA LEU A 340 -11.23 4.50 -9.47
C LEU A 340 -10.75 5.90 -9.06
N ASP A 341 -11.69 6.83 -8.97
CA ASP A 341 -11.52 8.04 -8.20
C ASP A 341 -12.03 7.80 -6.77
N TYR A 342 -11.35 8.37 -5.79
CA TYR A 342 -11.75 8.31 -4.40
C TYR A 342 -11.49 9.65 -3.71
N TYR A 343 -12.34 9.99 -2.75
CA TYR A 343 -12.21 11.26 -2.06
C TYR A 343 -12.89 11.25 -0.68
N ARG A 344 -12.52 12.20 0.14
CA ARG A 344 -13.13 12.49 1.44
C ARG A 344 -12.85 13.93 1.88
N LEU A 345 -13.56 14.42 2.87
CA LEU A 345 -13.18 15.65 3.54
C LEU A 345 -12.08 15.38 4.58
N THR A 346 -11.24 16.37 4.78
CA THR A 346 -10.23 16.41 5.85
C THR A 346 -10.81 17.09 7.09
N ALA A 347 -10.12 16.98 8.23
CA ALA A 347 -10.58 17.60 9.49
C ALA A 347 -10.73 19.12 9.40
N ASP A 348 -9.92 19.79 8.55
CA ASP A 348 -9.97 21.23 8.30
C ASP A 348 -10.82 21.63 7.07
N GLY A 349 -11.70 20.73 6.60
CA GLY A 349 -12.70 21.05 5.57
C GLY A 349 -12.13 21.18 4.14
N ARG A 350 -11.03 20.49 3.80
CA ARG A 350 -10.51 20.39 2.44
C ARG A 350 -11.07 19.13 1.76
N LEU A 351 -11.13 19.14 0.43
CA LEU A 351 -11.33 17.90 -0.33
C LEU A 351 -9.99 17.23 -0.57
N LEU A 352 -9.78 16.05 0.00
CA LEU A 352 -8.72 15.12 -0.40
C LEU A 352 -9.27 14.26 -1.53
N PHE A 353 -8.58 14.28 -2.68
CA PHE A 353 -8.99 13.55 -3.88
C PHE A 353 -7.83 12.74 -4.44
N GLY A 354 -8.05 11.47 -4.70
CA GLY A 354 -7.07 10.58 -5.28
C GLY A 354 -7.61 9.82 -6.48
N GLY A 355 -6.72 9.43 -7.37
CA GLY A 355 -7.06 8.70 -8.60
C GLY A 355 -5.84 8.50 -9.49
N GLY A 356 -6.09 8.20 -10.76
CA GLY A 356 -5.04 8.17 -11.78
C GLY A 356 -3.95 7.12 -11.55
N ALA A 357 -4.31 5.92 -11.06
CA ALA A 357 -3.32 4.88 -10.80
C ALA A 357 -2.46 4.57 -12.04
N ASN A 358 -1.14 4.68 -11.88
CA ASN A 358 -0.15 4.48 -12.92
C ASN A 358 0.73 3.26 -12.58
N TYR A 359 0.70 2.28 -13.44
CA TYR A 359 1.44 1.01 -13.27
C TYR A 359 2.81 1.00 -13.94
N SER A 360 3.26 2.14 -14.51
CA SER A 360 4.61 2.25 -15.08
C SER A 360 5.71 2.30 -14.00
N GLY A 361 5.33 2.51 -12.73
CA GLY A 361 6.25 2.71 -11.61
C GLY A 361 6.94 4.09 -11.62
N LYS A 362 6.46 5.02 -12.45
CA LYS A 362 7.00 6.40 -12.52
C LYS A 362 5.98 7.38 -11.95
N ASP A 363 6.47 8.38 -11.23
CA ASP A 363 5.66 9.47 -10.73
C ASP A 363 5.11 10.34 -11.87
N SER A 364 3.92 10.88 -11.67
CA SER A 364 3.40 11.97 -12.50
C SER A 364 4.19 13.26 -12.22
N ARG A 365 4.37 14.06 -13.26
CA ARG A 365 5.05 15.37 -13.14
C ARG A 365 4.15 16.45 -12.53
N ASP A 366 2.85 16.34 -12.74
CA ASP A 366 1.85 17.30 -12.24
C ASP A 366 0.54 16.57 -11.94
N ILE A 367 0.45 16.07 -10.71
CA ILE A 367 -0.71 15.34 -10.21
C ILE A 367 -1.94 16.26 -10.15
N ALA A 368 -1.74 17.53 -9.80
CA ALA A 368 -2.82 18.51 -9.72
C ALA A 368 -3.47 18.75 -11.08
N ALA A 369 -2.67 18.87 -12.16
CA ALA A 369 -3.19 19.01 -13.50
C ALA A 369 -3.95 17.75 -13.97
N GLU A 370 -3.50 16.56 -13.58
CA GLU A 370 -4.17 15.30 -13.93
C GLU A 370 -5.50 15.11 -13.21
N LEU A 371 -5.59 15.46 -11.90
CA LEU A 371 -6.78 15.22 -11.09
C LEU A 371 -7.80 16.36 -11.10
N ARG A 372 -7.41 17.58 -11.45
CA ARG A 372 -8.32 18.74 -11.52
C ARG A 372 -9.57 18.46 -12.38
N PRO A 373 -9.47 17.92 -13.60
CA PRO A 373 -10.66 17.60 -14.41
C PRO A 373 -11.58 16.57 -13.74
N CYS A 374 -11.02 15.67 -12.92
CA CYS A 374 -11.80 14.69 -12.16
C CYS A 374 -12.58 15.36 -11.02
N ILE A 375 -11.94 16.26 -10.28
CA ILE A 375 -12.58 17.06 -9.21
C ILE A 375 -13.72 17.90 -9.79
N GLU A 376 -13.46 18.66 -10.86
CA GLU A 376 -14.45 19.56 -11.48
C GLU A 376 -15.62 18.81 -12.11
N ARG A 377 -15.39 17.60 -12.64
CA ARG A 377 -16.44 16.71 -13.13
C ARG A 377 -17.29 16.16 -11.99
N THR A 378 -16.67 15.80 -10.86
CA THR A 378 -17.36 15.26 -9.69
C THR A 378 -18.16 16.35 -8.98
N PHE A 379 -17.55 17.50 -8.79
CA PHE A 379 -18.14 18.66 -8.11
C PHE A 379 -17.95 19.94 -8.96
N PRO A 380 -18.89 20.26 -9.85
CA PRO A 380 -18.79 21.47 -10.68
C PRO A 380 -18.67 22.78 -9.86
N ALA A 381 -19.18 22.79 -8.64
CA ALA A 381 -19.05 23.92 -7.70
C ALA A 381 -17.59 24.19 -7.28
N LEU A 382 -16.69 23.21 -7.45
CA LEU A 382 -15.26 23.36 -7.14
C LEU A 382 -14.40 23.74 -8.35
N LYS A 383 -15.02 24.18 -9.45
CA LYS A 383 -14.29 24.63 -10.64
C LYS A 383 -13.29 25.73 -10.28
N GLY A 384 -12.01 25.52 -10.62
CA GLY A 384 -10.94 26.46 -10.37
C GLY A 384 -10.48 26.54 -8.91
N VAL A 385 -10.93 25.63 -8.02
CA VAL A 385 -10.48 25.59 -6.62
C VAL A 385 -8.95 25.47 -6.56
N ALA A 386 -8.31 26.18 -5.63
CA ALA A 386 -6.88 26.04 -5.39
C ALA A 386 -6.56 24.64 -4.85
N ILE A 387 -5.43 24.08 -5.28
CA ILE A 387 -4.85 22.85 -4.76
C ILE A 387 -3.60 23.23 -3.98
N ASP A 388 -3.62 22.97 -2.68
CA ASP A 388 -2.52 23.34 -1.78
C ASP A 388 -1.44 22.27 -1.70
N TYR A 389 -1.82 20.98 -1.78
CA TYR A 389 -0.90 19.85 -1.68
C TYR A 389 -1.14 18.85 -2.80
N GLN A 390 -0.05 18.31 -3.33
CA GLN A 390 -0.07 17.15 -4.23
C GLN A 390 1.08 16.22 -3.88
N TRP A 391 0.82 14.92 -3.89
CA TRP A 391 1.83 13.91 -3.61
C TRP A 391 1.49 12.59 -4.28
N SER A 392 2.50 11.73 -4.42
CA SER A 392 2.35 10.37 -4.94
C SER A 392 2.45 9.33 -3.83
N CYS A 393 1.85 8.18 -4.11
CA CYS A 393 1.90 7.00 -3.26
C CYS A 393 2.29 5.77 -4.10
N ALA A 394 3.42 5.15 -3.78
CA ALA A 394 3.77 3.85 -4.36
C ALA A 394 3.08 2.74 -3.55
N MET A 395 2.28 1.93 -4.24
CA MET A 395 1.56 0.80 -3.66
C MET A 395 2.13 -0.51 -4.17
N GLY A 396 2.38 -1.47 -3.29
CA GLY A 396 2.80 -2.81 -3.65
C GLY A 396 1.67 -3.62 -4.29
N ILE A 397 1.78 -3.89 -5.58
CA ILE A 397 0.80 -4.69 -6.35
C ILE A 397 1.31 -6.12 -6.52
N VAL A 398 0.48 -7.07 -6.16
CA VAL A 398 0.64 -8.51 -6.43
C VAL A 398 -0.32 -8.91 -7.54
N ILE A 399 0.12 -9.76 -8.47
CA ILE A 399 -0.67 -10.10 -9.67
C ILE A 399 -2.04 -10.70 -9.31
N ASN A 400 -2.10 -11.59 -8.34
CA ASN A 400 -3.36 -12.19 -7.86
C ASN A 400 -4.04 -11.39 -6.74
N ARG A 401 -3.50 -10.23 -6.36
CA ARG A 401 -4.01 -9.33 -5.33
C ARG A 401 -4.05 -9.90 -3.90
N ILE A 402 -3.66 -11.15 -3.68
CA ILE A 402 -3.60 -11.76 -2.34
C ILE A 402 -2.38 -11.20 -1.60
N PRO A 403 -2.50 -10.72 -0.35
CA PRO A 403 -1.35 -10.34 0.46
C PRO A 403 -0.36 -11.49 0.57
N GLN A 404 0.92 -11.17 0.45
CA GLN A 404 1.98 -12.16 0.50
C GLN A 404 2.59 -12.20 1.90
N LEU A 405 2.58 -13.36 2.49
CA LEU A 405 3.33 -13.64 3.70
C LEU A 405 3.98 -15.02 3.62
N GLY A 406 5.02 -15.23 4.38
CA GLY A 406 5.75 -16.50 4.37
C GLY A 406 7.06 -16.41 5.15
N LYS A 407 7.83 -17.50 5.07
CA LYS A 407 9.16 -17.63 5.66
C LYS A 407 10.25 -17.57 4.58
N LEU A 408 11.31 -16.83 4.88
CA LEU A 408 12.55 -16.82 4.09
C LEU A 408 13.57 -17.83 4.65
N SER A 409 13.50 -18.10 5.96
CA SER A 409 14.16 -19.19 6.66
C SER A 409 13.36 -19.47 7.94
N ASP A 410 13.83 -20.38 8.80
CA ASP A 410 13.12 -20.76 10.02
C ASP A 410 12.79 -19.56 10.93
N ASN A 411 13.67 -18.56 10.97
CA ASN A 411 13.58 -17.40 11.83
C ASN A 411 13.36 -16.08 11.09
N VAL A 412 13.19 -16.09 9.76
CA VAL A 412 13.01 -14.88 8.96
C VAL A 412 11.70 -14.96 8.18
N TRP A 413 10.82 -14.02 8.49
CA TRP A 413 9.46 -13.90 7.96
C TRP A 413 9.36 -12.70 7.03
N TYR A 414 8.36 -12.70 6.16
CA TYR A 414 8.01 -11.52 5.37
C TYR A 414 6.50 -11.35 5.25
N CYS A 415 6.06 -10.09 5.11
CA CYS A 415 4.68 -9.74 4.84
C CYS A 415 4.61 -8.47 3.99
N GLN A 416 3.93 -8.53 2.81
CA GLN A 416 3.90 -7.46 1.81
C GLN A 416 2.73 -7.59 0.83
N GLY A 417 2.50 -6.55 -0.03
CA GLY A 417 1.67 -6.68 -1.22
C GLY A 417 0.17 -6.53 -1.00
N TYR A 418 -0.28 -5.38 -0.54
CA TYR A 418 -1.69 -5.12 -0.20
C TYR A 418 -2.54 -4.57 -1.34
N SER A 419 -1.95 -4.34 -2.50
CA SER A 419 -2.63 -4.05 -3.76
C SER A 419 -3.66 -2.92 -3.71
N GLY A 420 -3.39 -1.86 -2.93
CA GLY A 420 -4.24 -0.68 -2.80
C GLY A 420 -5.26 -0.71 -1.65
N HIS A 421 -5.44 -1.82 -0.96
CA HIS A 421 -6.37 -1.97 0.19
C HIS A 421 -5.60 -2.13 1.51
N GLY A 422 -4.57 -1.28 1.73
CA GLY A 422 -3.56 -1.51 2.75
C GLY A 422 -4.04 -1.28 4.20
N ILE A 423 -4.85 -0.27 4.51
CA ILE A 423 -5.03 0.14 5.92
C ILE A 423 -5.63 -1.00 6.77
N ALA A 424 -6.79 -1.53 6.42
CA ALA A 424 -7.38 -2.65 7.16
C ALA A 424 -6.52 -3.91 7.07
N THR A 425 -6.05 -4.23 5.86
CA THR A 425 -5.33 -5.48 5.58
C THR A 425 -3.99 -5.56 6.32
N THR A 426 -3.25 -4.47 6.45
CA THR A 426 -1.98 -4.45 7.21
C THR A 426 -2.18 -4.72 8.70
N HIS A 427 -3.27 -4.25 9.28
CA HIS A 427 -3.61 -4.53 10.69
C HIS A 427 -3.99 -6.00 10.89
N ILE A 428 -4.75 -6.59 9.95
CA ILE A 428 -5.07 -8.02 9.94
C ILE A 428 -3.77 -8.84 9.84
N MET A 429 -2.91 -8.49 8.88
CA MET A 429 -1.65 -9.20 8.68
C MET A 429 -0.70 -9.00 9.88
N GLY A 430 -0.70 -7.84 10.51
CA GLY A 430 0.05 -7.59 11.75
C GLY A 430 -0.39 -8.52 12.88
N GLU A 431 -1.69 -8.73 13.06
CA GLU A 431 -2.23 -9.70 14.03
C GLU A 431 -1.82 -11.14 13.66
N ILE A 432 -1.98 -11.54 12.39
CA ILE A 432 -1.61 -12.88 11.91
C ILE A 432 -0.12 -13.13 12.11
N MET A 433 0.75 -12.17 11.74
CA MET A 433 2.20 -12.29 11.94
C MET A 433 2.58 -12.34 13.42
N GLY A 434 1.96 -11.51 14.26
CA GLY A 434 2.19 -11.53 15.70
C GLY A 434 1.78 -12.86 16.36
N ARG A 435 0.69 -13.46 15.91
CA ARG A 435 0.27 -14.81 16.33
C ARG A 435 1.21 -15.89 15.81
N ALA A 436 1.60 -15.83 14.54
CA ALA A 436 2.48 -16.83 13.93
C ALA A 436 3.86 -16.86 14.59
N ILE A 437 4.46 -15.68 14.83
CA ILE A 437 5.76 -15.56 15.51
C ILE A 437 5.71 -16.12 16.94
N THR A 438 4.53 -16.08 17.57
CA THR A 438 4.30 -16.67 18.91
C THR A 438 3.78 -18.11 18.89
N GLY A 439 3.80 -18.79 17.74
CA GLY A 439 3.49 -20.22 17.59
C GLY A 439 2.07 -20.58 17.16
N GLN A 440 1.20 -19.59 16.89
CA GLN A 440 -0.16 -19.83 16.40
C GLN A 440 -0.18 -19.69 14.86
N LEU A 441 0.01 -20.78 14.14
CA LEU A 441 0.31 -20.79 12.70
C LEU A 441 -0.92 -20.93 11.80
N GLU A 442 -2.10 -21.28 12.31
CA GLU A 442 -3.27 -21.66 11.52
C GLU A 442 -3.64 -20.65 10.41
N GLN A 443 -3.82 -19.38 10.77
CA GLN A 443 -4.15 -18.34 9.79
C GLN A 443 -2.95 -18.02 8.88
N PHE A 444 -1.73 -18.03 9.44
CA PHE A 444 -0.51 -17.85 8.66
C PHE A 444 -0.37 -18.93 7.59
N ASP A 445 -0.53 -20.20 7.94
CA ASP A 445 -0.39 -21.33 7.01
C ASP A 445 -1.43 -21.27 5.90
N THR A 446 -2.65 -20.80 6.21
CA THR A 446 -3.72 -20.60 5.22
C THR A 446 -3.32 -19.58 4.14
N PHE A 447 -2.70 -18.47 4.53
CA PHE A 447 -2.19 -17.47 3.59
C PHE A 447 -0.90 -17.91 2.90
N ALA A 448 0.03 -18.51 3.64
CA ALA A 448 1.32 -18.97 3.12
C ALA A 448 1.17 -20.09 2.07
N ALA A 449 0.08 -20.86 2.12
CA ALA A 449 -0.27 -21.85 1.12
C ALA A 449 -0.74 -21.23 -0.21
N CYS A 450 -1.10 -19.94 -0.24
CA CYS A 450 -1.50 -19.27 -1.46
C CYS A 450 -0.34 -19.14 -2.43
N GLN A 451 -0.59 -19.51 -3.69
CA GLN A 451 0.42 -19.42 -4.75
C GLN A 451 0.45 -18.02 -5.35
N HIS A 452 1.64 -17.48 -5.50
CA HIS A 452 1.88 -16.17 -6.10
C HIS A 452 2.68 -16.29 -7.38
N ILE A 453 2.24 -15.55 -8.40
CA ILE A 453 2.93 -15.52 -9.69
C ILE A 453 4.22 -14.70 -9.54
N ARG A 454 5.34 -15.32 -9.92
CA ARG A 454 6.62 -14.64 -10.07
C ARG A 454 6.85 -14.27 -11.53
N VAL A 455 7.02 -12.99 -11.82
CA VAL A 455 7.32 -12.53 -13.19
C VAL A 455 8.81 -12.73 -13.45
N PRO A 456 9.19 -13.53 -14.48
CA PRO A 456 10.59 -13.63 -14.89
C PRO A 456 11.11 -12.25 -15.29
N LEU A 457 12.35 -11.92 -14.90
CA LEU A 457 12.94 -10.60 -15.12
C LEU A 457 12.05 -9.45 -14.55
N GLY A 458 11.43 -9.67 -13.38
CA GLY A 458 10.43 -8.79 -12.80
C GLY A 458 10.79 -7.31 -12.76
N ASP A 459 12.06 -6.97 -12.50
CA ASP A 459 12.52 -5.57 -12.48
C ASP A 459 12.49 -4.91 -13.86
N LEU A 460 12.61 -5.70 -14.95
CA LEU A 460 12.58 -5.20 -16.32
C LEU A 460 11.19 -5.28 -16.95
N LEU A 461 10.48 -6.38 -16.73
CA LEU A 461 9.22 -6.69 -17.42
C LEU A 461 7.98 -6.49 -16.56
N GLY A 462 8.10 -6.46 -15.23
CA GLY A 462 6.96 -6.43 -14.32
C GLY A 462 6.07 -5.21 -14.51
N ASN A 463 6.64 -4.01 -14.44
CA ASN A 463 5.88 -2.77 -14.64
C ASN A 463 5.34 -2.63 -16.06
N PRO A 464 6.09 -2.88 -17.14
CA PRO A 464 5.53 -2.91 -18.50
C PRO A 464 4.36 -3.89 -18.68
N MET A 465 4.45 -5.10 -18.13
CA MET A 465 3.37 -6.09 -18.19
C MET A 465 2.13 -5.63 -17.41
N LEU A 466 2.32 -5.08 -16.22
CA LEU A 466 1.22 -4.52 -15.43
C LEU A 466 0.56 -3.33 -16.15
N ALA A 467 1.35 -2.42 -16.73
CA ALA A 467 0.84 -1.30 -17.50
C ALA A 467 0.03 -1.75 -18.73
N ALA A 468 0.52 -2.77 -19.46
CA ALA A 468 -0.21 -3.36 -20.58
C ALA A 468 -1.52 -4.03 -20.14
N GLY A 469 -1.50 -4.77 -19.03
CA GLY A 469 -2.70 -5.35 -18.41
C GLY A 469 -3.73 -4.29 -18.02
N MET A 470 -3.28 -3.22 -17.41
CA MET A 470 -4.13 -2.08 -17.03
C MET A 470 -4.77 -1.41 -18.24
N TRP A 471 -3.97 -1.12 -19.27
CA TRP A 471 -4.48 -0.56 -20.52
C TRP A 471 -5.55 -1.45 -21.15
N TYR A 472 -5.34 -2.77 -21.15
CA TYR A 472 -6.32 -3.73 -21.65
C TYR A 472 -7.64 -3.68 -20.88
N TYR A 473 -7.60 -3.68 -19.53
CA TYR A 473 -8.82 -3.60 -18.72
C TYR A 473 -9.53 -2.24 -18.84
N GLN A 474 -8.80 -1.14 -18.93
CA GLN A 474 -9.38 0.19 -19.19
C GLN A 474 -10.08 0.23 -20.57
N MET A 475 -9.50 -0.41 -21.59
CA MET A 475 -10.13 -0.53 -22.90
C MET A 475 -11.43 -1.34 -22.82
N LEU A 476 -11.43 -2.48 -22.11
CA LEU A 476 -12.65 -3.27 -21.91
C LEU A 476 -13.74 -2.49 -21.16
N GLU A 477 -13.36 -1.70 -20.16
CA GLU A 477 -14.29 -0.86 -19.41
C GLU A 477 -14.93 0.25 -20.27
N ARG A 478 -14.21 0.78 -21.26
CA ARG A 478 -14.76 1.76 -22.20
C ARG A 478 -15.74 1.14 -23.21
N LEU A 479 -15.56 -0.14 -23.53
CA LEU A 479 -16.40 -0.88 -24.48
C LEU A 479 -17.68 -1.45 -23.86
N ARG A 480 -17.74 -1.55 -22.53
CA ARG A 480 -18.91 -1.96 -21.72
C ARG A 480 -19.60 -0.74 -21.12
#